data_d6f2df8d6939ca696f5151db0ad76146
#
_entry.id   d6f2df8d6939ca696f5151db0ad76146
#
_cell.length_a   1.000
_cell.length_b   1.000
_cell.length_c   1.000
_cell.angle_alpha   90.00
_cell.angle_beta   90.00
_cell.angle_gamma   90.00
#
_symmetry.space_group_name_H-M   'P 1'
#
loop_
_entity.id
_entity.type
_entity.pdbx_description
1 polymer ?
#
loop_
_entity_poly.entity_id
_entity_poly.type
_entity_poly.pdbx_seq_one_letter_code
_entity_poly.pdbx_strand_id
1 'polypeptide(L)'
;IISARTESEIAEMDDYDDRQMFLEEMGLEESGVVRLIQSAYHLLGLQTFFTAGSDECRAWTIHKGDKAPRAAGVIHTDFEKGFIRAEVIKYDDFVNLKTEAACRAAGKMGVEGKEYVVQDGDIMHFLFNV
;
A
#
# COMPACT_ATOMS: atom_id res chain seq x y z
N ILE A 1 6.57 -24.00 -3.28
CA ILE A 1 6.40 -24.96 -2.17
C ILE A 1 6.43 -24.13 -0.87
N ILE A 2 5.49 -24.40 0.04
CA ILE A 2 5.38 -23.73 1.35
C ILE A 2 5.44 -24.82 2.42
N SER A 3 6.29 -24.62 3.43
CA SER A 3 6.37 -25.50 4.60
C SER A 3 5.47 -24.97 5.70
N ALA A 4 4.37 -25.64 5.98
CA ALA A 4 3.43 -25.23 7.04
C ALA A 4 4.11 -25.18 8.42
N ARG A 5 5.08 -26.04 8.68
CA ARG A 5 5.83 -26.02 9.93
C ARG A 5 6.69 -24.76 10.05
N THR A 6 7.46 -24.43 9.02
CA THR A 6 8.29 -23.21 8.98
C THR A 6 7.45 -21.95 9.13
N GLU A 7 6.30 -21.89 8.44
CA GLU A 7 5.37 -20.75 8.56
C GLU A 7 4.79 -20.62 9.98
N SER A 8 4.49 -21.74 10.65
CA SER A 8 4.03 -21.74 12.04
C SER A 8 5.11 -21.20 12.98
N GLU A 9 6.36 -21.64 12.80
CA GLU A 9 7.50 -21.16 13.58
C GLU A 9 7.73 -19.65 13.39
N ILE A 10 7.64 -19.15 12.16
CA ILE A 10 7.74 -17.72 11.84
C ILE A 10 6.59 -16.91 12.48
N ALA A 11 5.38 -17.46 12.46
CA ALA A 11 4.19 -16.79 13.01
C ALA A 11 4.23 -16.66 14.54
N GLU A 12 4.95 -17.52 15.22
CA GLU A 12 5.14 -17.50 16.68
C GLU A 12 6.22 -16.50 17.14
N MET A 13 7.02 -15.96 16.20
CA MET A 13 8.07 -14.99 16.51
C MET A 13 7.48 -13.58 16.59
N ASP A 14 7.56 -12.93 17.74
CA ASP A 14 7.07 -11.57 17.94
C ASP A 14 8.04 -10.51 17.42
N ASP A 15 9.34 -10.77 17.50
CA ASP A 15 10.38 -9.82 17.09
C ASP A 15 10.66 -9.89 15.58
N TYR A 16 10.79 -8.71 14.96
CA TYR A 16 11.07 -8.61 13.53
C TYR A 16 12.48 -9.09 13.18
N ASP A 17 13.47 -8.74 14.00
CA ASP A 17 14.87 -9.09 13.74
C ASP A 17 15.08 -10.60 13.87
N ASP A 18 14.44 -11.24 14.86
CA ASP A 18 14.46 -12.71 15.03
C ASP A 18 13.84 -13.39 13.80
N ARG A 19 12.75 -12.88 13.26
CA ARG A 19 12.16 -13.41 12.02
C ARG A 19 13.11 -13.30 10.83
N GLN A 20 13.80 -12.17 10.68
CA GLN A 20 14.75 -11.99 9.58
C GLN A 20 15.94 -12.94 9.71
N MET A 21 16.51 -13.09 10.89
CA MET A 21 17.59 -14.04 11.14
C MET A 21 17.17 -15.49 10.81
N PHE A 22 15.97 -15.89 11.23
CA PHE A 22 15.44 -17.22 10.94
C PHE A 22 15.24 -17.46 9.43
N LEU A 23 14.72 -16.48 8.71
CA LEU A 23 14.56 -16.53 7.26
C LEU A 23 15.92 -16.67 6.56
N GLU A 24 16.92 -15.89 6.97
CA GLU A 24 18.29 -15.96 6.46
C GLU A 24 18.93 -17.34 6.68
N GLU A 25 18.79 -17.92 7.89
CA GLU A 25 19.27 -19.27 8.19
C GLU A 25 18.62 -20.34 7.31
N MET A 26 17.35 -20.14 6.95
CA MET A 26 16.61 -21.02 6.04
C MET A 26 16.90 -20.77 4.56
N GLY A 27 17.69 -19.75 4.24
CA GLY A 27 17.98 -19.33 2.86
C GLY A 27 16.78 -18.75 2.15
N LEU A 28 15.86 -18.11 2.88
CA LEU A 28 14.63 -17.49 2.38
C LEU A 28 14.76 -15.98 2.47
N GLU A 29 14.34 -15.27 1.41
CA GLU A 29 14.25 -13.81 1.41
C GLU A 29 12.99 -13.33 2.14
N GLU A 30 11.92 -14.11 2.08
CA GLU A 30 10.62 -13.81 2.68
C GLU A 30 9.87 -15.11 3.04
N SER A 31 8.85 -14.99 3.90
CA SER A 31 8.01 -16.13 4.27
C SER A 31 7.18 -16.64 3.09
N GLY A 32 6.82 -17.92 3.12
CA GLY A 32 5.95 -18.51 2.11
C GLY A 32 4.55 -17.90 2.09
N VAL A 33 4.06 -17.43 3.23
CA VAL A 33 2.77 -16.71 3.33
C VAL A 33 2.82 -15.39 2.56
N VAL A 34 3.89 -14.61 2.70
CA VAL A 34 4.08 -13.36 1.95
C VAL A 34 4.10 -13.65 0.44
N ARG A 35 4.87 -14.65 0.00
CA ARG A 35 4.91 -15.07 -1.41
C ARG A 35 3.56 -15.53 -1.94
N LEU A 36 2.78 -16.25 -1.12
CA LEU A 36 1.43 -16.67 -1.48
C LEU A 36 0.50 -15.47 -1.68
N ILE A 37 0.52 -14.51 -0.75
CA ILE A 37 -0.27 -13.28 -0.85
C ILE A 37 0.08 -12.49 -2.10
N GLN A 38 1.36 -12.26 -2.37
CA GLN A 38 1.83 -11.56 -3.57
C GLN A 38 1.39 -12.26 -4.86
N SER A 39 1.51 -13.59 -4.90
CA SER A 39 1.08 -14.39 -6.04
C SER A 39 -0.44 -14.31 -6.25
N ALA A 40 -1.23 -14.35 -5.18
CA ALA A 40 -2.68 -14.22 -5.24
C ALA A 40 -3.10 -12.81 -5.73
N TYR A 41 -2.48 -11.76 -5.20
CA TYR A 41 -2.70 -10.37 -5.67
C TYR A 41 -2.37 -10.22 -7.16
N HIS A 42 -1.24 -10.77 -7.58
CA HIS A 42 -0.85 -10.75 -8.99
C HIS A 42 -1.87 -11.48 -9.88
N LEU A 43 -2.28 -12.70 -9.50
CA LEU A 43 -3.24 -13.52 -10.26
C LEU A 43 -4.61 -12.86 -10.36
N LEU A 44 -5.06 -12.21 -9.29
CA LEU A 44 -6.36 -11.52 -9.23
C LEU A 44 -6.30 -10.10 -9.81
N GLY A 45 -5.16 -9.63 -10.25
CA GLY A 45 -4.97 -8.26 -10.75
C GLY A 45 -5.20 -7.19 -9.69
N LEU A 46 -4.89 -7.50 -8.44
CA LEU A 46 -5.03 -6.57 -7.30
C LEU A 46 -3.75 -5.77 -7.08
N GLN A 47 -3.92 -4.61 -6.49
CA GLN A 47 -2.83 -3.76 -6.00
C GLN A 47 -3.28 -2.98 -4.78
N THR A 48 -2.34 -2.34 -4.10
CA THR A 48 -2.56 -1.62 -2.84
C THR A 48 -2.22 -0.15 -2.99
N PHE A 49 -3.05 0.73 -2.44
CA PHE A 49 -2.68 2.10 -2.15
C PHE A 49 -2.84 2.38 -0.66
N PHE A 50 -2.25 3.46 -0.18
CA PHE A 50 -2.29 3.84 1.23
C PHE A 50 -2.97 5.19 1.42
N THR A 51 -3.62 5.35 2.57
CA THR A 51 -3.96 6.66 3.12
C THR A 51 -3.15 6.87 4.40
N ALA A 52 -2.56 8.05 4.54
CA ALA A 52 -1.83 8.45 5.74
C ALA A 52 -2.51 9.68 6.32
N GLY A 53 -3.07 9.54 7.51
CA GLY A 53 -3.63 10.64 8.30
C GLY A 53 -2.80 10.88 9.56
N SER A 54 -3.18 11.90 10.34
CA SER A 54 -2.53 12.18 11.63
C SER A 54 -2.65 11.03 12.63
N ASP A 55 -3.75 10.31 12.57
CA ASP A 55 -4.13 9.32 13.58
C ASP A 55 -4.10 7.88 13.06
N GLU A 56 -4.15 7.69 11.74
CA GLU A 56 -4.24 6.36 11.14
C GLU A 56 -3.55 6.33 9.77
N CYS A 57 -2.77 5.25 9.55
CA CYS A 57 -2.32 4.84 8.22
C CYS A 57 -3.05 3.56 7.83
N ARG A 58 -3.59 3.50 6.62
CA ARG A 58 -4.37 2.36 6.17
C ARG A 58 -4.01 1.94 4.75
N ALA A 59 -3.97 0.61 4.53
CA ALA A 59 -3.82 0.00 3.22
C ALA A 59 -5.20 -0.35 2.64
N TRP A 60 -5.39 -0.06 1.35
CA TRP A 60 -6.62 -0.31 0.61
C TRP A 60 -6.33 -1.14 -0.63
N THR A 61 -7.18 -2.12 -0.89
CA THR A 61 -7.04 -2.99 -2.07
C THR A 61 -7.91 -2.49 -3.21
N ILE A 62 -7.32 -2.36 -4.39
CA ILE A 62 -7.97 -2.00 -5.65
C ILE A 62 -7.53 -2.93 -6.78
N HIS A 63 -8.17 -2.85 -7.94
CA HIS A 63 -7.73 -3.55 -9.13
C HIS A 63 -6.71 -2.72 -9.92
N LYS A 64 -5.79 -3.40 -10.58
CA LYS A 64 -4.87 -2.77 -11.54
C LYS A 64 -5.67 -2.06 -12.63
N GLY A 65 -5.33 -0.79 -12.89
CA GLY A 65 -6.03 0.04 -13.86
C GLY A 65 -7.14 0.90 -13.26
N ASP A 66 -7.49 0.72 -11.98
CA ASP A 66 -8.46 1.59 -11.31
C ASP A 66 -7.95 3.03 -11.27
N LYS A 67 -8.87 3.96 -11.59
CA LYS A 67 -8.63 5.39 -11.53
C LYS A 67 -8.89 5.96 -10.14
N ALA A 68 -8.36 7.14 -9.88
CA ALA A 68 -8.45 7.80 -8.57
C ALA A 68 -9.88 7.90 -7.99
N PRO A 69 -10.94 8.21 -8.76
CA PRO A 69 -12.30 8.20 -8.21
C PRO A 69 -12.73 6.81 -7.74
N ARG A 70 -12.37 5.76 -8.47
CA ARG A 70 -12.71 4.38 -8.10
C ARG A 70 -11.96 3.96 -6.81
N ALA A 71 -10.70 4.34 -6.68
CA ALA A 71 -9.92 4.13 -5.47
C ALA A 71 -10.54 4.85 -4.26
N ALA A 72 -10.95 6.12 -4.44
CA ALA A 72 -11.69 6.84 -3.41
C ALA A 72 -12.99 6.13 -3.00
N GLY A 73 -13.67 5.51 -3.96
CA GLY A 73 -14.90 4.73 -3.76
C GLY A 73 -14.74 3.49 -2.89
N VAL A 74 -13.55 2.91 -2.85
CA VAL A 74 -13.24 1.78 -1.95
C VAL A 74 -13.24 2.21 -0.48
N ILE A 75 -12.92 3.47 -0.21
CA ILE A 75 -13.00 4.04 1.14
C ILE A 75 -14.46 4.34 1.49
N HIS A 76 -15.15 5.08 0.65
CA HIS A 76 -16.56 5.41 0.80
C HIS A 76 -17.17 5.83 -0.53
N THR A 77 -18.42 5.41 -0.80
CA THR A 77 -19.12 5.70 -2.06
C THR A 77 -19.29 7.19 -2.35
N ASP A 78 -19.41 8.02 -1.31
CA ASP A 78 -19.52 9.46 -1.45
C ASP A 78 -18.21 10.09 -1.94
N PHE A 79 -17.06 9.50 -1.61
CA PHE A 79 -15.75 9.97 -2.09
C PHE A 79 -15.62 9.77 -3.61
N GLU A 80 -16.15 8.67 -4.14
CA GLU A 80 -16.19 8.43 -5.58
C GLU A 80 -17.09 9.45 -6.28
N LYS A 81 -18.31 9.66 -5.76
CA LYS A 81 -19.30 10.57 -6.35
C LYS A 81 -18.86 12.02 -6.30
N GLY A 82 -18.33 12.45 -5.17
CA GLY A 82 -17.88 13.81 -4.92
C GLY A 82 -16.42 14.09 -5.28
N PHE A 83 -15.71 13.16 -5.90
CA PHE A 83 -14.28 13.27 -6.19
C PHE A 83 -13.96 14.55 -6.96
N ILE A 84 -12.99 15.30 -6.43
CA ILE A 84 -12.45 16.52 -7.05
C ILE A 84 -11.07 16.26 -7.61
N ARG A 85 -10.15 15.86 -6.75
CA ARG A 85 -8.75 15.55 -7.06
C ARG A 85 -8.14 14.69 -5.96
N ALA A 86 -6.96 14.13 -6.22
CA ALA A 86 -6.15 13.44 -5.23
C ALA A 86 -4.74 14.07 -5.15
N GLU A 87 -4.22 14.20 -3.96
CA GLU A 87 -2.80 14.43 -3.73
C GLU A 87 -2.12 13.07 -3.62
N VAL A 88 -1.04 12.86 -4.36
CA VAL A 88 -0.38 11.55 -4.50
C VAL A 88 1.10 11.70 -4.18
N ILE A 89 1.61 10.84 -3.30
CA ILE A 89 3.03 10.71 -3.01
C ILE A 89 3.45 9.28 -3.33
N LYS A 90 4.60 9.10 -3.96
CA LYS A 90 5.15 7.77 -4.20
C LYS A 90 5.70 7.18 -2.90
N TYR A 91 5.51 5.86 -2.73
CA TYR A 91 5.92 5.14 -1.51
C TYR A 91 7.38 5.42 -1.13
N ASP A 92 8.31 5.29 -2.08
CA ASP A 92 9.74 5.51 -1.83
C ASP A 92 10.05 6.95 -1.40
N ASP A 93 9.40 7.94 -2.01
CA ASP A 93 9.56 9.34 -1.63
C ASP A 93 9.06 9.58 -0.19
N PHE A 94 7.93 8.97 0.19
CA PHE A 94 7.40 9.08 1.55
C PHE A 94 8.30 8.41 2.59
N VAL A 95 8.80 7.21 2.30
CA VAL A 95 9.71 6.48 3.21
C VAL A 95 11.00 7.26 3.44
N ASN A 96 11.53 7.90 2.39
CA ASN A 96 12.76 8.70 2.47
C ASN A 96 12.55 10.02 3.22
N LEU A 97 11.44 10.71 2.99
CA LEU A 97 11.16 12.03 3.55
C LEU A 97 10.32 12.00 4.83
N LYS A 98 9.67 10.87 5.13
CA LYS A 98 8.97 10.51 6.37
C LYS A 98 7.71 11.31 6.70
N THR A 99 7.44 12.43 6.05
CA THR A 99 6.25 13.24 6.30
C THR A 99 5.69 13.82 5.01
N GLU A 100 4.37 14.02 4.96
CA GLU A 100 3.71 14.69 3.84
C GLU A 100 4.24 16.12 3.62
N ALA A 101 4.49 16.85 4.72
CA ALA A 101 5.02 18.21 4.66
C ALA A 101 6.40 18.25 4.00
N ALA A 102 7.29 17.29 4.33
CA ALA A 102 8.59 17.17 3.70
C ALA A 102 8.47 16.78 2.22
N CYS A 103 7.56 15.87 1.86
CA CYS A 103 7.29 15.50 0.48
C CYS A 103 6.77 16.70 -0.33
N ARG A 104 5.87 17.48 0.24
CA ARG A 104 5.35 18.71 -0.39
C ARG A 104 6.46 19.75 -0.60
N ALA A 105 7.30 19.99 0.41
CA ALA A 105 8.43 20.92 0.32
C ALA A 105 9.47 20.48 -0.71
N ALA A 106 9.68 19.18 -0.87
CA ALA A 106 10.59 18.59 -1.86
C ALA A 106 9.98 18.49 -3.29
N GLY A 107 8.72 18.93 -3.48
CA GLY A 107 8.03 18.82 -4.77
C GLY A 107 7.67 17.39 -5.18
N LYS A 108 7.54 16.48 -4.21
CA LYS A 108 7.24 15.04 -4.40
C LYS A 108 5.77 14.70 -4.22
N MET A 109 4.92 15.68 -4.01
CA MET A 109 3.47 15.53 -3.95
C MET A 109 2.85 15.99 -5.26
N GLY A 110 2.29 15.05 -6.02
CA GLY A 110 1.54 15.32 -7.24
C GLY A 110 0.07 15.65 -6.92
N VAL A 111 -0.55 16.43 -7.79
CA VAL A 111 -2.00 16.69 -7.75
C VAL A 111 -2.61 16.06 -9.00
N GLU A 112 -3.47 15.08 -8.80
CA GLU A 112 -4.00 14.22 -9.85
C GLU A 112 -5.52 14.32 -9.98
N GLY A 113 -6.01 14.29 -11.22
CA GLY A 113 -7.43 14.37 -11.55
C GLY A 113 -8.09 12.99 -11.69
N LYS A 114 -9.32 13.01 -12.25
CA LYS A 114 -10.19 11.83 -12.41
C LYS A 114 -9.60 10.74 -13.30
N GLU A 115 -8.71 11.10 -14.22
CA GLU A 115 -8.12 10.15 -15.18
C GLU A 115 -6.84 9.47 -14.67
N TYR A 116 -6.36 9.87 -13.49
CA TYR A 116 -5.17 9.28 -12.91
C TYR A 116 -5.38 7.79 -12.59
N VAL A 117 -4.53 6.95 -13.17
CA VAL A 117 -4.50 5.51 -12.87
C VAL A 117 -3.60 5.28 -11.66
N VAL A 118 -4.20 4.80 -10.58
CA VAL A 118 -3.48 4.57 -9.32
C VAL A 118 -2.40 3.51 -9.51
N GLN A 119 -1.23 3.76 -8.95
CA GLN A 119 -0.10 2.83 -8.97
C GLN A 119 0.02 2.11 -7.64
N ASP A 120 0.57 0.89 -7.68
CA ASP A 120 0.82 0.11 -6.47
C ASP A 120 1.75 0.87 -5.51
N GLY A 121 1.34 0.98 -4.25
CA GLY A 121 2.09 1.71 -3.22
C GLY A 121 1.86 3.22 -3.18
N ASP A 122 1.01 3.80 -4.04
CA ASP A 122 0.69 5.22 -3.97
C ASP A 122 0.11 5.57 -2.58
N ILE A 123 0.59 6.67 -2.00
CA ILE A 123 0.01 7.27 -0.80
C ILE A 123 -0.87 8.42 -1.25
N MET A 124 -2.15 8.34 -0.93
CA MET A 124 -3.18 9.21 -1.51
C MET A 124 -3.98 9.95 -0.45
N HIS A 125 -4.22 11.23 -0.70
CA HIS A 125 -5.17 12.05 0.02
C HIS A 125 -6.24 12.55 -0.95
N PHE A 126 -7.50 12.17 -0.73
CA PHE A 126 -8.61 12.51 -1.60
C PHE A 126 -9.31 13.79 -1.17
N LEU A 127 -9.51 14.71 -2.12
CA LEU A 127 -10.36 15.86 -1.95
C LEU A 127 -11.69 15.60 -2.66
N PHE A 128 -12.77 15.71 -1.94
CA PHE A 128 -14.12 15.48 -2.45
C PHE A 128 -15.11 16.48 -1.88
N ASN A 129 -16.23 16.64 -2.57
CA ASN A 129 -17.36 17.45 -2.12
C ASN A 129 -18.64 16.63 -2.23
N VAL A 130 -19.35 16.56 -1.13
CA VAL A 130 -20.59 15.77 -1.02
C VAL A 130 -21.79 16.68 -0.87
#